data_7c9b483c77d09614f3ee0d3483f5bd45
#
_entry.id   7c9b483c77d09614f3ee0d3483f5bd45
#
_cell.length_a   1.000
_cell.length_b   1.000
_cell.length_c   1.000
_cell.angle_alpha   90.00
_cell.angle_beta   90.00
_cell.angle_gamma   90.00
#
_symmetry.space_group_name_H-M   'P 1'
#
loop_
_entity.id
_entity.type
_entity.pdbx_description
1 polymer ?
#
loop_
_entity_poly.entity_id
_entity_poly.type
_entity_poly.pdbx_seq_one_letter_code
_entity_poly.pdbx_strand_id
1 'polypeptide(L)'
;LGVFIGWATNIQPLLMGIVVSAVVGAVLTLPISSAAICAAIGLGGGAVLSGLADGTVTMEIWNGLSLAGGAATAGCCAHMLGYAVLSFPDNGIGGFVAQGLGTSMLQVPNLMKKPVLWIPPTITAAVTGALSTCVFRMRNNGPAISSGMGTSGLVGPIGIITGWSQLPKGYDCLLYTSD
;
A
#
# COMPACT_ATOMS: atom_id res chain seq x y z
N LEU A 1 -11.98 -3.26 12.24
CA LEU A 1 -10.86 -3.90 11.56
C LEU A 1 -9.66 -2.96 11.43
N GLY A 2 -9.86 -1.71 10.97
CA GLY A 2 -8.77 -0.72 10.85
C GLY A 2 -8.02 -0.49 12.15
N VAL A 3 -8.72 -0.25 13.24
CA VAL A 3 -8.11 -0.06 14.58
C VAL A 3 -7.24 -1.25 14.97
N PHE A 4 -7.69 -2.48 14.69
CA PHE A 4 -6.92 -3.69 14.96
C PHE A 4 -5.64 -3.75 14.11
N ILE A 5 -5.74 -3.41 12.82
CA ILE A 5 -4.57 -3.35 11.92
C ILE A 5 -3.57 -2.30 12.41
N GLY A 6 -4.04 -1.11 12.80
CA GLY A 6 -3.20 -0.05 13.35
C GLY A 6 -2.46 -0.48 14.61
N TRP A 7 -3.18 -1.07 15.56
CA TRP A 7 -2.59 -1.60 16.79
C TRP A 7 -1.57 -2.71 16.52
N ALA A 8 -1.91 -3.68 15.69
CA ALA A 8 -1.03 -4.79 15.35
C ALA A 8 0.24 -4.33 14.59
N THR A 9 0.10 -3.31 13.75
CA THR A 9 1.24 -2.73 13.01
C THR A 9 2.23 -2.03 13.94
N ASN A 10 1.74 -1.40 15.01
CA ASN A 10 2.63 -0.80 16.02
C ASN A 10 3.40 -1.85 16.83
N ILE A 11 2.76 -2.98 17.15
CA ILE A 11 3.42 -4.06 17.94
C ILE A 11 4.45 -4.79 17.10
N GLN A 12 4.10 -5.15 15.86
CA GLN A 12 4.98 -5.90 14.96
C GLN A 12 4.98 -5.33 13.55
N PRO A 13 5.69 -4.23 13.30
CA PRO A 13 5.69 -3.56 12.00
C PRO A 13 6.25 -4.45 10.87
N LEU A 14 7.23 -5.31 11.15
CA LEU A 14 7.79 -6.23 10.16
C LEU A 14 6.73 -7.20 9.63
N LEU A 15 6.10 -7.95 10.53
CA LEU A 15 5.14 -8.99 10.18
C LEU A 15 3.89 -8.39 9.53
N MET A 16 3.37 -7.32 10.11
CA MET A 16 2.22 -6.61 9.56
C MET A 16 2.53 -5.93 8.22
N GLY A 17 3.75 -5.40 8.06
CA GLY A 17 4.21 -4.87 6.78
C GLY A 17 4.18 -5.93 5.67
N ILE A 18 4.67 -7.13 5.95
CA ILE A 18 4.64 -8.28 5.02
C ILE A 18 3.20 -8.67 4.69
N VAL A 19 2.37 -8.89 5.71
CA VAL A 19 0.99 -9.37 5.54
C VAL A 19 0.14 -8.34 4.80
N VAL A 20 0.16 -7.10 5.23
CA VAL A 20 -0.67 -6.03 4.63
C VAL A 20 -0.26 -5.79 3.17
N SER A 21 1.04 -5.70 2.88
CA SER A 21 1.52 -5.47 1.51
C SER A 21 1.20 -6.63 0.58
N ALA A 22 1.40 -7.87 1.03
CA ALA A 22 1.12 -9.06 0.22
C ALA A 22 -0.39 -9.22 -0.05
N VAL A 23 -1.23 -9.05 0.99
CA VAL A 23 -2.69 -9.20 0.87
C VAL A 23 -3.28 -8.09 0.02
N VAL A 24 -2.97 -6.82 0.30
CA VAL A 24 -3.54 -5.69 -0.45
C VAL A 24 -3.02 -5.69 -1.90
N GLY A 25 -1.74 -6.03 -2.11
CA GLY A 25 -1.18 -6.21 -3.45
C GLY A 25 -1.86 -7.33 -4.24
N ALA A 26 -2.14 -8.47 -3.61
CA ALA A 26 -2.88 -9.56 -4.23
C ALA A 26 -4.32 -9.16 -4.57
N VAL A 27 -5.00 -8.47 -3.65
CA VAL A 27 -6.38 -7.95 -3.86
C VAL A 27 -6.44 -6.96 -5.01
N LEU A 28 -5.42 -6.12 -5.19
CA LEU A 28 -5.33 -5.18 -6.32
C LEU A 28 -5.40 -5.89 -7.68
N THR A 29 -4.84 -7.09 -7.77
CA THR A 29 -4.83 -7.88 -9.00
C THR A 29 -6.17 -8.54 -9.30
N LEU A 30 -6.97 -8.83 -8.26
CA LEU A 30 -8.29 -9.42 -8.42
C LEU A 30 -9.29 -8.39 -8.98
N PRO A 31 -10.40 -8.84 -9.62
CA PRO A 31 -11.46 -7.96 -10.08
C PRO A 31 -12.32 -7.43 -8.91
N ILE A 32 -11.66 -6.95 -7.87
CA ILE A 32 -12.24 -6.39 -6.64
C ILE A 32 -11.57 -5.03 -6.43
N SER A 33 -12.34 -4.03 -6.00
CA SER A 33 -11.78 -2.70 -5.75
C SER A 33 -10.95 -2.68 -4.45
N SER A 34 -9.62 -2.86 -4.59
CA SER A 34 -8.68 -2.71 -3.48
C SER A 34 -8.73 -1.31 -2.84
N ALA A 35 -8.96 -0.29 -3.67
CA ALA A 35 -9.15 1.09 -3.20
C ALA A 35 -10.37 1.23 -2.28
N ALA A 36 -11.49 0.60 -2.64
CA ALA A 36 -12.71 0.59 -1.81
C ALA A 36 -12.50 -0.17 -0.50
N ILE A 37 -11.76 -1.28 -0.54
CA ILE A 37 -11.42 -2.06 0.67
C ILE A 37 -10.53 -1.23 1.59
N CYS A 38 -9.49 -0.60 1.07
CA CYS A 38 -8.61 0.26 1.85
C CYS A 38 -9.36 1.46 2.46
N ALA A 39 -10.30 2.05 1.71
CA ALA A 39 -11.16 3.11 2.20
C ALA A 39 -12.09 2.63 3.32
N ALA A 40 -12.74 1.48 3.14
CA ALA A 40 -13.66 0.90 4.13
C ALA A 40 -12.97 0.51 5.45
N ILE A 41 -11.70 0.09 5.36
CA ILE A 41 -10.88 -0.25 6.53
C ILE A 41 -10.27 1.00 7.17
N GLY A 42 -10.20 2.13 6.44
CA GLY A 42 -9.51 3.33 6.86
C GLY A 42 -7.99 3.18 6.84
N LEU A 43 -7.46 2.48 5.82
CA LEU A 43 -6.04 2.16 5.73
C LEU A 43 -5.23 3.36 5.23
N GLY A 44 -4.86 4.23 6.14
CA GLY A 44 -4.10 5.45 5.88
C GLY A 44 -4.37 6.52 6.93
N GLY A 45 -3.37 7.33 7.25
CA GLY A 45 -3.47 8.35 8.29
C GLY A 45 -4.52 9.43 7.98
N GLY A 46 -4.69 9.80 6.70
CA GLY A 46 -5.67 10.81 6.29
C GLY A 46 -7.12 10.40 6.53
N ALA A 47 -7.42 9.10 6.47
CA ALA A 47 -8.79 8.61 6.70
C ALA A 47 -9.26 8.76 8.15
N VAL A 48 -8.34 8.78 9.10
CA VAL A 48 -8.63 8.85 10.55
C VAL A 48 -8.16 10.15 11.17
N LEU A 49 -7.75 11.13 10.35
CA LEU A 49 -7.25 12.42 10.82
C LEU A 49 -8.32 13.20 11.57
N SER A 50 -9.58 13.14 11.14
CA SER A 50 -10.72 13.73 11.85
C SER A 50 -10.92 13.07 13.22
N GLY A 51 -10.83 11.74 13.29
CA GLY A 51 -10.93 11.02 14.56
C GLY A 51 -9.80 11.34 15.54
N LEU A 52 -8.62 11.69 15.03
CA LEU A 52 -7.52 12.16 15.84
C LEU A 52 -7.82 13.57 16.41
N ALA A 53 -8.42 14.47 15.60
CA ALA A 53 -8.83 15.80 16.03
C ALA A 53 -9.95 15.76 17.07
N ASP A 54 -10.88 14.82 16.92
CA ASP A 54 -12.02 14.61 17.82
C ASP A 54 -11.66 13.79 19.07
N GLY A 55 -10.41 13.30 19.17
CA GLY A 55 -9.94 12.46 20.28
C GLY A 55 -10.49 11.03 20.31
N THR A 56 -11.19 10.60 19.26
CA THR A 56 -11.73 9.23 19.13
C THR A 56 -10.68 8.20 18.70
N VAL A 57 -9.59 8.67 18.09
CA VAL A 57 -8.45 7.85 17.65
C VAL A 57 -7.20 8.29 18.38
N THR A 58 -6.49 7.35 18.99
CA THR A 58 -5.20 7.63 19.64
C THR A 58 -4.10 7.83 18.62
N MET A 59 -3.05 8.58 19.00
CA MET A 59 -1.86 8.78 18.17
C MET A 59 -1.20 7.45 17.75
N GLU A 60 -1.22 6.47 18.61
CA GLU A 60 -0.67 5.13 18.33
C GLU A 60 -1.42 4.45 17.19
N ILE A 61 -2.76 4.47 17.23
CA ILE A 61 -3.59 3.89 16.18
C ILE A 61 -3.38 4.63 14.86
N TRP A 62 -3.31 5.95 14.89
CA TRP A 62 -3.04 6.78 13.72
C TRP A 62 -1.68 6.44 13.09
N ASN A 63 -0.63 6.34 13.91
CA ASN A 63 0.71 5.94 13.48
C ASN A 63 0.71 4.55 12.81
N GLY A 64 0.05 3.58 13.44
CA GLY A 64 -0.04 2.23 12.92
C GLY A 64 -0.81 2.15 11.59
N LEU A 65 -1.93 2.87 11.48
CA LEU A 65 -2.72 2.91 10.23
C LEU A 65 -1.99 3.62 9.09
N SER A 66 -1.28 4.71 9.38
CA SER A 66 -0.48 5.42 8.38
C SER A 66 0.69 4.56 7.88
N LEU A 67 1.34 3.82 8.78
CA LEU A 67 2.42 2.88 8.45
C LEU A 67 1.90 1.68 7.64
N ALA A 68 0.77 1.09 8.05
CA ALA A 68 0.10 0.02 7.30
C ALA A 68 -0.35 0.49 5.91
N GLY A 69 -0.83 1.73 5.79
CA GLY A 69 -1.16 2.35 4.49
C GLY A 69 0.06 2.50 3.59
N GLY A 70 1.21 2.88 4.16
CA GLY A 70 2.49 2.91 3.44
C GLY A 70 2.91 1.54 2.93
N ALA A 71 2.81 0.50 3.78
CA ALA A 71 3.08 -0.88 3.39
C ALA A 71 2.15 -1.37 2.28
N ALA A 72 0.85 -1.07 2.37
CA ALA A 72 -0.12 -1.40 1.35
C ALA A 72 0.21 -0.75 0.00
N THR A 73 0.56 0.54 0.01
CA THR A 73 0.99 1.26 -1.20
C THR A 73 2.23 0.63 -1.83
N ALA A 74 3.24 0.33 -1.02
CA ALA A 74 4.48 -0.32 -1.49
C ALA A 74 4.19 -1.70 -2.10
N GLY A 75 3.34 -2.50 -1.44
CA GLY A 75 2.91 -3.81 -1.96
C GLY A 75 2.15 -3.71 -3.27
N CYS A 76 1.21 -2.77 -3.38
CA CYS A 76 0.48 -2.50 -4.61
C CYS A 76 1.40 -2.08 -5.76
N CYS A 77 2.35 -1.19 -5.50
CA CYS A 77 3.35 -0.79 -6.49
C CYS A 77 4.20 -1.98 -6.96
N ALA A 78 4.65 -2.80 -6.00
CA ALA A 78 5.45 -3.99 -6.30
C ALA A 78 4.67 -5.01 -7.14
N HIS A 79 3.39 -5.24 -6.86
CA HIS A 79 2.54 -6.11 -7.66
C HIS A 79 2.38 -5.60 -9.09
N MET A 80 2.03 -4.32 -9.26
CA MET A 80 1.81 -3.74 -10.58
C MET A 80 3.08 -3.77 -11.42
N LEU A 81 4.20 -3.31 -10.88
CA LEU A 81 5.49 -3.33 -11.57
C LEU A 81 6.00 -4.75 -11.79
N GLY A 82 5.79 -5.65 -10.83
CA GLY A 82 6.15 -7.06 -10.96
C GLY A 82 5.46 -7.72 -12.15
N TYR A 83 4.15 -7.53 -12.31
CA TYR A 83 3.42 -8.04 -13.48
C TYR A 83 3.80 -7.32 -14.78
N ALA A 84 4.08 -6.02 -14.73
CA ALA A 84 4.54 -5.28 -15.89
C ALA A 84 5.87 -5.85 -16.41
N VAL A 85 6.81 -6.17 -15.52
CA VAL A 85 8.10 -6.79 -15.86
C VAL A 85 7.89 -8.23 -16.37
N LEU A 86 7.08 -9.04 -15.70
CA LEU A 86 6.79 -10.41 -16.10
C LEU A 86 6.16 -10.51 -17.49
N SER A 87 5.34 -9.52 -17.87
CA SER A 87 4.69 -9.49 -19.17
C SER A 87 5.50 -8.83 -20.28
N PHE A 88 6.63 -8.20 -19.93
CA PHE A 88 7.44 -7.44 -20.88
C PHE A 88 7.92 -8.25 -22.09
N PRO A 89 8.40 -9.51 -21.93
CA PRO A 89 8.84 -10.31 -23.07
C PRO A 89 7.76 -10.55 -24.13
N ASP A 90 6.49 -10.66 -23.70
CA ASP A 90 5.37 -10.98 -24.60
C ASP A 90 4.67 -9.72 -25.14
N ASN A 91 4.59 -8.66 -24.34
CA ASN A 91 3.76 -7.48 -24.63
C ASN A 91 4.57 -6.18 -24.85
N GLY A 92 5.89 -6.22 -24.67
CA GLY A 92 6.77 -5.07 -24.89
C GLY A 92 6.43 -3.85 -24.03
N ILE A 93 6.83 -2.66 -24.50
CA ILE A 93 6.65 -1.39 -23.79
C ILE A 93 5.17 -1.06 -23.56
N GLY A 94 4.31 -1.34 -24.55
CA GLY A 94 2.86 -1.08 -24.41
C GLY A 94 2.23 -1.87 -23.26
N GLY A 95 2.57 -3.15 -23.13
CA GLY A 95 2.13 -3.99 -22.02
C GLY A 95 2.70 -3.56 -20.68
N PHE A 96 3.97 -3.13 -20.65
CA PHE A 96 4.60 -2.61 -19.45
C PHE A 96 3.87 -1.35 -18.92
N VAL A 97 3.57 -0.40 -19.78
CA VAL A 97 2.84 0.82 -19.42
C VAL A 97 1.40 0.51 -19.01
N ALA A 98 0.71 -0.36 -19.77
CA ALA A 98 -0.67 -0.73 -19.47
C ALA A 98 -0.82 -1.41 -18.10
N GLN A 99 0.13 -2.23 -17.68
CA GLN A 99 0.10 -2.92 -16.38
C GLN A 99 0.75 -2.11 -15.26
N GLY A 100 1.85 -1.44 -15.54
CA GLY A 100 2.60 -0.68 -14.54
C GLY A 100 1.91 0.63 -14.13
N LEU A 101 1.28 1.32 -15.07
CA LEU A 101 0.57 2.58 -14.81
C LEU A 101 -0.96 2.46 -14.94
N GLY A 102 -1.45 1.45 -15.65
CA GLY A 102 -2.87 1.19 -15.79
C GLY A 102 -3.39 0.27 -14.69
N THR A 103 -3.38 -1.03 -14.94
CA THR A 103 -3.90 -2.02 -13.96
C THR A 103 -3.28 -3.40 -14.13
N SER A 104 -2.97 -4.05 -13.00
CA SER A 104 -2.54 -5.45 -12.95
C SER A 104 -3.69 -6.46 -13.23
N MET A 105 -4.95 -6.00 -13.24
CA MET A 105 -6.11 -6.85 -13.55
C MET A 105 -6.02 -7.49 -14.94
N LEU A 106 -5.26 -6.91 -15.87
CA LEU A 106 -5.01 -7.49 -17.19
C LEU A 106 -4.36 -8.88 -17.12
N GLN A 107 -3.72 -9.23 -16.00
CA GLN A 107 -3.12 -10.54 -15.79
C GLN A 107 -4.09 -11.61 -15.25
N VAL A 108 -5.30 -11.24 -14.83
CA VAL A 108 -6.26 -12.20 -14.25
C VAL A 108 -6.48 -13.43 -15.15
N PRO A 109 -6.69 -13.32 -16.49
CA PRO A 109 -6.86 -14.48 -17.33
C PRO A 109 -5.64 -15.42 -17.35
N ASN A 110 -4.43 -14.87 -17.26
CA ASN A 110 -3.20 -15.64 -17.21
C ASN A 110 -3.01 -16.31 -15.85
N LEU A 111 -3.37 -15.61 -14.77
CA LEU A 111 -3.34 -16.13 -13.40
C LEU A 111 -4.31 -17.29 -13.19
N MET A 112 -5.50 -17.23 -13.80
CA MET A 112 -6.47 -18.32 -13.77
C MET A 112 -5.95 -19.56 -14.48
N LYS A 113 -5.15 -19.40 -15.54
CA LYS A 113 -4.53 -20.51 -16.26
C LYS A 113 -3.29 -21.06 -15.55
N LYS A 114 -2.49 -20.19 -14.93
CA LYS A 114 -1.23 -20.52 -14.27
C LYS A 114 -1.09 -19.76 -12.95
N PRO A 115 -1.66 -20.25 -11.83
CA PRO A 115 -1.61 -19.59 -10.53
C PRO A 115 -0.20 -19.33 -9.98
N VAL A 116 0.78 -20.10 -10.46
CA VAL A 116 2.20 -19.92 -10.08
C VAL A 116 2.73 -18.52 -10.42
N LEU A 117 2.15 -17.85 -11.42
CA LEU A 117 2.52 -16.48 -11.78
C LEU A 117 2.22 -15.45 -10.68
N TRP A 118 1.44 -15.81 -9.68
CA TRP A 118 1.18 -14.93 -8.53
C TRP A 118 2.34 -14.86 -7.54
N ILE A 119 3.16 -15.91 -7.49
CA ILE A 119 4.22 -16.05 -6.48
C ILE A 119 5.27 -14.92 -6.56
N PRO A 120 5.90 -14.62 -7.71
CA PRO A 120 6.97 -13.63 -7.77
C PRO A 120 6.52 -12.21 -7.34
N PRO A 121 5.41 -11.64 -7.86
CA PRO A 121 4.95 -10.33 -7.41
C PRO A 121 4.56 -10.29 -5.94
N THR A 122 3.98 -11.38 -5.41
CA THR A 122 3.60 -11.47 -4.00
C THR A 122 4.82 -11.50 -3.08
N ILE A 123 5.86 -12.25 -3.43
CA ILE A 123 7.13 -12.25 -2.67
C ILE A 123 7.76 -10.85 -2.72
N THR A 124 7.79 -10.23 -3.89
CA THR A 124 8.31 -8.86 -4.03
C THR A 124 7.51 -7.88 -3.19
N ALA A 125 6.18 -7.98 -3.17
CA ALA A 125 5.33 -7.15 -2.33
C ALA A 125 5.60 -7.38 -0.83
N ALA A 126 5.79 -8.62 -0.40
CA ALA A 126 6.13 -8.95 0.99
C ALA A 126 7.45 -8.31 1.42
N VAL A 127 8.48 -8.40 0.57
CA VAL A 127 9.80 -7.80 0.84
C VAL A 127 9.71 -6.27 0.85
N THR A 128 9.05 -5.66 -0.13
CA THR A 128 8.89 -4.20 -0.18
C THR A 128 8.04 -3.66 0.96
N GLY A 129 7.04 -4.42 1.41
CA GLY A 129 6.24 -4.08 2.59
C GLY A 129 7.07 -4.09 3.86
N ALA A 130 7.91 -5.12 4.06
CA ALA A 130 8.84 -5.18 5.20
C ALA A 130 9.84 -4.01 5.19
N LEU A 131 10.43 -3.70 4.03
CA LEU A 131 11.33 -2.55 3.87
C LEU A 131 10.61 -1.22 4.14
N SER A 132 9.38 -1.08 3.63
CA SER A 132 8.55 0.11 3.83
C SER A 132 8.28 0.39 5.31
N THR A 133 8.01 -0.64 6.10
CA THR A 133 7.65 -0.47 7.52
C THR A 133 8.86 -0.38 8.45
N CYS A 134 9.91 -1.18 8.19
CA CYS A 134 11.04 -1.30 9.11
C CYS A 134 12.20 -0.36 8.78
N VAL A 135 12.51 -0.19 7.49
CA VAL A 135 13.66 0.61 7.06
C VAL A 135 13.25 2.05 6.79
N PHE A 136 12.27 2.22 5.90
CA PHE A 136 11.86 3.56 5.47
C PHE A 136 10.79 4.19 6.37
N ARG A 137 10.11 3.39 7.19
CA ARG A 137 8.95 3.81 8.00
C ARG A 137 8.00 4.68 7.19
N MET A 138 7.76 4.28 5.94
CA MET A 138 6.97 5.03 4.98
C MET A 138 5.52 5.09 5.43
N ARG A 139 5.02 6.29 5.66
CA ARG A 139 3.65 6.54 6.10
C ARG A 139 2.81 7.07 4.96
N ASN A 140 1.64 6.51 4.77
CA ASN A 140 0.63 7.08 3.89
C ASN A 140 -0.35 7.90 4.73
N ASN A 141 -0.15 9.21 4.76
CA ASN A 141 -1.02 10.16 5.44
C ASN A 141 -2.08 10.76 4.51
N GLY A 142 -2.07 10.36 3.24
CA GLY A 142 -3.06 10.75 2.25
C GLY A 142 -4.38 9.99 2.40
N PRO A 143 -5.27 10.12 1.40
CA PRO A 143 -6.54 9.41 1.37
C PRO A 143 -6.32 7.88 1.42
N ALA A 144 -7.15 7.14 2.16
CA ALA A 144 -7.06 5.68 2.27
C ALA A 144 -7.17 4.97 0.90
N ILE A 145 -7.84 5.58 -0.07
CA ILE A 145 -7.94 5.11 -1.45
C ILE A 145 -6.54 4.93 -2.07
N SER A 146 -5.61 5.86 -1.82
CA SER A 146 -4.25 5.81 -2.38
C SER A 146 -3.46 4.59 -1.93
N SER A 147 -3.76 4.07 -0.73
CA SER A 147 -3.12 2.86 -0.19
C SER A 147 -3.39 1.61 -1.03
N GLY A 148 -4.53 1.54 -1.71
CA GLY A 148 -4.93 0.39 -2.53
C GLY A 148 -4.71 0.57 -4.03
N MET A 149 -4.20 1.71 -4.50
CA MET A 149 -4.07 2.00 -5.94
C MET A 149 -2.67 1.72 -6.51
N GLY A 150 -1.64 1.64 -5.67
CA GLY A 150 -0.27 1.44 -6.13
C GLY A 150 0.16 2.45 -7.19
N THR A 151 0.78 1.98 -8.28
CA THR A 151 1.22 2.82 -9.40
C THR A 151 0.11 3.14 -10.41
N SER A 152 -1.12 2.67 -10.21
CA SER A 152 -2.26 2.98 -11.08
C SER A 152 -2.50 4.49 -11.12
N GLY A 153 -2.29 5.11 -12.27
CA GLY A 153 -2.34 6.57 -12.45
C GLY A 153 -1.44 7.36 -11.49
N LEU A 154 -0.41 6.72 -10.90
CA LEU A 154 0.46 7.26 -9.86
C LEU A 154 -0.27 7.71 -8.58
N VAL A 155 -1.50 7.25 -8.38
CA VAL A 155 -2.36 7.67 -7.24
C VAL A 155 -1.73 7.31 -5.89
N GLY A 156 -1.08 6.14 -5.77
CA GLY A 156 -0.39 5.74 -4.55
C GLY A 156 0.75 6.68 -4.18
N PRO A 157 1.77 6.85 -5.04
CA PRO A 157 2.88 7.77 -4.79
C PRO A 157 2.43 9.23 -4.56
N ILE A 158 1.52 9.74 -5.38
CA ILE A 158 0.97 11.10 -5.22
C ILE A 158 0.24 11.23 -3.88
N GLY A 159 -0.56 10.21 -3.50
CA GLY A 159 -1.26 10.20 -2.22
C GLY A 159 -0.33 10.27 -1.02
N ILE A 160 0.82 9.58 -1.07
CA ILE A 160 1.85 9.66 -0.03
C ILE A 160 2.45 11.06 0.04
N ILE A 161 2.88 11.62 -1.10
CA ILE A 161 3.51 12.95 -1.17
C ILE A 161 2.54 14.03 -0.70
N THR A 162 1.30 14.00 -1.16
CA THR A 162 0.27 14.97 -0.71
C THR A 162 -0.07 14.80 0.77
N GLY A 163 -0.07 13.56 1.27
CA GLY A 163 -0.29 13.27 2.68
C GLY A 163 0.79 13.84 3.59
N TRP A 164 2.02 13.96 3.11
CA TRP A 164 3.11 14.58 3.88
C TRP A 164 2.87 16.08 4.14
N SER A 165 2.19 16.76 3.24
CA SER A 165 1.83 18.18 3.42
C SER A 165 0.65 18.38 4.39
N GLN A 166 -0.09 17.33 4.74
CA GLN A 166 -1.27 17.38 5.62
C GLN A 166 -0.96 16.97 7.07
N LEU A 167 0.31 16.79 7.42
CA LEU A 167 0.72 16.42 8.77
C LEU A 167 0.33 17.51 9.78
N PRO A 168 -0.14 17.14 10.98
CA PRO A 168 -0.27 18.06 12.09
C PRO A 168 1.07 18.76 12.36
N LYS A 169 1.06 20.06 12.66
CA LYS A 169 2.25 20.84 12.98
C LYS A 169 3.05 20.14 14.09
N GLY A 170 4.28 19.75 13.79
CA GLY A 170 5.17 19.06 14.73
C GLY A 170 5.55 17.61 14.35
N TYR A 171 5.03 17.10 13.25
CA TYR A 171 5.36 15.74 12.77
C TYR A 171 5.98 15.80 11.37
N ASP A 172 7.31 15.82 11.31
CA ASP A 172 8.05 15.70 10.06
C ASP A 172 8.17 14.22 9.66
N CYS A 173 7.64 13.89 8.50
CA CYS A 173 7.51 12.51 7.99
C CYS A 173 8.84 11.81 7.71
N LEU A 174 9.93 12.55 7.57
CA LEU A 174 11.26 12.03 7.25
C LEU A 174 12.22 12.00 8.44
N LEU A 175 11.87 12.59 9.58
CA LEU A 175 12.77 12.77 10.72
C LEU A 175 12.46 11.87 11.93
N TYR A 176 11.47 10.96 11.82
CA TYR A 176 11.20 10.01 12.91
C TYR A 176 12.12 8.78 12.83
N THR A 177 13.40 9.00 12.55
CA THR A 177 14.44 7.96 12.65
C THR A 177 15.37 8.19 13.82
N SER A 178 15.09 9.13 14.71
CA SER A 178 15.87 9.32 15.92
C SER A 178 14.92 9.34 17.12
N ASP A 179 14.83 8.25 17.78
CA ASP A 179 15.01 7.89 19.19
C ASP A 179 14.56 6.46 19.44
#